data_2d2604aae9abe3a0104520ae26cafa61
#
_entry.id   2d2604aae9abe3a0104520ae26cafa61
#
_cell.length_a   1.000
_cell.length_b   1.000
_cell.length_c   1.000
_cell.angle_alpha   90.00
_cell.angle_beta   90.00
_cell.angle_gamma   90.00
#
_symmetry.space_group_name_H-M   'P 1'
#
loop_
_entity.id
_entity.type
_entity.pdbx_description
1 polymer ?
#
loop_
_entity_poly.entity_id
_entity_poly.type
_entity_poly.pdbx_seq_one_letter_code
_entity_poly.pdbx_strand_id
1 'polypeptide(L)'
;MAIMFATEVSIPLRESEQAIRLPAGVLELTEEDLFEFCRSNRELRIERSAKGDIIVMPPAGGYSGFQSGEAFSQLKIWARQDGRGVAFDSSTGFRLPNGAMRSPDATWVELSRLKKLSHQEKEQFIPLCPDFVIEVASPSDDVSGLHEKMKEYVECGLHLGWLILPATTQVEVYTVEGVETLSSPVTITGDPVLPGFRLELASIWKPPF
;
A
#
# COMPACT_ATOMS: atom_id res chain seq x y z
N MET A 1 -18.25 26.02 -0.23
CA MET A 1 -18.15 26.49 -1.63
C MET A 1 -18.16 25.24 -2.50
N ALA A 2 -19.21 25.00 -3.27
CA ALA A 2 -19.30 23.81 -4.12
C ALA A 2 -18.34 24.00 -5.31
N ILE A 3 -17.36 23.12 -5.43
CA ILE A 3 -16.51 23.04 -6.62
C ILE A 3 -17.40 22.43 -7.71
N MET A 4 -17.91 23.26 -8.61
CA MET A 4 -18.58 22.79 -9.82
C MET A 4 -17.52 22.28 -10.79
N PHE A 5 -17.40 20.96 -10.93
CA PHE A 5 -16.69 20.36 -12.05
C PHE A 5 -17.53 20.51 -13.30
N ALA A 6 -17.28 21.56 -14.08
CA ALA A 6 -17.88 21.79 -15.36
C ALA A 6 -16.88 21.48 -16.48
N THR A 7 -16.49 20.20 -16.60
CA THR A 7 -15.97 19.64 -17.86
C THR A 7 -15.94 18.12 -17.71
N GLU A 8 -16.59 17.40 -18.63
CA GLU A 8 -16.36 15.97 -18.82
C GLU A 8 -14.90 15.79 -19.20
N VAL A 9 -14.10 15.27 -18.25
CA VAL A 9 -12.74 14.84 -18.56
C VAL A 9 -12.87 13.46 -19.21
N SER A 10 -12.83 13.42 -20.55
CA SER A 10 -12.70 12.16 -21.27
C SER A 10 -11.27 11.64 -21.06
N ILE A 11 -11.13 10.65 -20.19
CA ILE A 11 -9.84 10.00 -19.93
C ILE A 11 -9.74 8.85 -20.93
N PRO A 12 -8.79 8.88 -21.89
CA PRO A 12 -8.55 7.74 -22.76
C PRO A 12 -7.99 6.58 -21.92
N LEU A 13 -8.81 5.58 -21.67
CA LEU A 13 -8.37 4.32 -21.08
C LEU A 13 -7.44 3.64 -22.09
N ARG A 14 -6.16 3.52 -21.77
CA ARG A 14 -5.28 2.60 -22.49
C ARG A 14 -5.67 1.18 -22.06
N GLU A 15 -5.76 0.27 -23.00
CA GLU A 15 -6.21 -1.13 -22.79
C GLU A 15 -5.42 -1.91 -21.72
N SER A 16 -4.31 -1.36 -21.23
CA SER A 16 -3.42 -1.99 -20.23
C SER A 16 -3.38 -1.29 -18.86
N GLU A 17 -4.00 -0.11 -18.69
CA GLU A 17 -3.96 0.62 -17.41
C GLU A 17 -5.31 0.52 -16.71
N GLN A 18 -5.37 -0.26 -15.61
CA GLN A 18 -6.58 -0.39 -14.79
C GLN A 18 -6.75 0.74 -13.76
N ALA A 19 -5.75 1.58 -13.56
CA ALA A 19 -5.84 2.74 -12.69
C ALA A 19 -6.01 4.02 -13.54
N ILE A 20 -6.93 4.89 -13.12
CA ILE A 20 -7.06 6.23 -13.69
C ILE A 20 -5.98 7.10 -13.04
N ARG A 21 -5.06 7.63 -13.85
CA ARG A 21 -4.03 8.55 -13.40
C ARG A 21 -4.35 9.97 -13.88
N LEU A 22 -4.58 10.89 -12.94
CA LEU A 22 -4.73 12.32 -13.19
C LEU A 22 -3.38 12.99 -12.94
N PRO A 23 -2.71 13.54 -13.96
CA PRO A 23 -1.43 14.22 -13.79
C PRO A 23 -1.49 15.36 -12.78
N ALA A 24 -0.36 15.67 -12.15
CA ALA A 24 -0.21 16.81 -11.28
C ALA A 24 -0.66 18.10 -11.99
N GLY A 25 -1.38 18.98 -11.28
CA GLY A 25 -1.95 20.21 -11.83
C GLY A 25 -3.35 20.07 -12.46
N VAL A 26 -3.85 18.84 -12.68
CA VAL A 26 -5.27 18.62 -13.05
C VAL A 26 -6.17 18.81 -11.83
N LEU A 27 -5.72 18.33 -10.66
CA LEU A 27 -6.36 18.57 -9.37
C LEU A 27 -5.29 19.09 -8.40
N GLU A 28 -5.35 20.37 -8.08
CA GLU A 28 -4.50 20.98 -7.05
C GLU A 28 -5.17 20.80 -5.69
N LEU A 29 -4.91 19.66 -5.02
CA LEU A 29 -5.47 19.35 -3.73
C LEU A 29 -4.42 19.58 -2.62
N THR A 30 -4.78 20.37 -1.62
CA THR A 30 -4.04 20.41 -0.36
C THR A 30 -4.16 19.05 0.35
N GLU A 31 -3.43 18.84 1.44
CA GLU A 31 -3.54 17.61 2.24
C GLU A 31 -4.96 17.41 2.78
N GLU A 32 -5.59 18.50 3.26
CA GLU A 32 -6.95 18.48 3.78
C GLU A 32 -7.97 18.21 2.65
N ASP A 33 -7.80 18.86 1.49
CA ASP A 33 -8.67 18.63 0.33
C ASP A 33 -8.58 17.17 -0.15
N LEU A 34 -7.38 16.58 -0.18
CA LEU A 34 -7.19 15.18 -0.58
C LEU A 34 -7.87 14.24 0.42
N PHE A 35 -7.72 14.49 1.73
CA PHE A 35 -8.38 13.69 2.75
C PHE A 35 -9.90 13.76 2.62
N GLU A 36 -10.47 14.97 2.48
CA GLU A 36 -11.91 15.17 2.27
C GLU A 36 -12.40 14.56 0.95
N PHE A 37 -11.59 14.63 -0.10
CA PHE A 37 -11.89 14.00 -1.39
C PHE A 37 -11.99 12.47 -1.24
N CYS A 38 -11.03 11.84 -0.58
CA CYS A 38 -11.06 10.40 -0.29
C CYS A 38 -12.23 10.04 0.65
N ARG A 39 -12.51 10.85 1.67
CA ARG A 39 -13.60 10.64 2.62
C ARG A 39 -14.97 10.72 1.94
N SER A 40 -15.11 11.56 0.94
CA SER A 40 -16.35 11.75 0.18
C SER A 40 -16.55 10.69 -0.93
N ASN A 41 -15.49 9.96 -1.29
CA ASN A 41 -15.49 8.93 -2.36
C ASN A 41 -14.98 7.60 -1.80
N ARG A 42 -15.61 7.10 -0.75
CA ARG A 42 -15.17 5.90 0.02
C ARG A 42 -15.14 4.61 -0.79
N GLU A 43 -15.86 4.57 -1.90
CA GLU A 43 -15.90 3.48 -2.86
C GLU A 43 -14.65 3.43 -3.76
N LEU A 44 -13.86 4.50 -3.78
CA LEU A 44 -12.65 4.60 -4.59
C LEU A 44 -11.41 4.37 -3.73
N ARG A 45 -10.47 3.61 -4.26
CA ARG A 45 -9.11 3.52 -3.71
C ARG A 45 -8.27 4.58 -4.43
N ILE A 46 -7.82 5.58 -3.68
CA ILE A 46 -7.11 6.73 -4.21
C ILE A 46 -5.75 6.83 -3.57
N GLU A 47 -4.72 7.04 -4.38
CA GLU A 47 -3.35 7.38 -3.94
C GLU A 47 -2.90 8.68 -4.61
N ARG A 48 -1.85 9.30 -4.06
CA ARG A 48 -1.15 10.43 -4.67
C ARG A 48 0.33 10.11 -4.78
N SER A 49 0.91 10.30 -5.97
CA SER A 49 2.36 10.18 -6.15
C SER A 49 3.11 11.35 -5.50
N ALA A 50 4.43 11.20 -5.28
CA ALA A 50 5.28 12.30 -4.83
C ALA A 50 5.29 13.50 -5.79
N LYS A 51 4.96 13.28 -7.07
CA LYS A 51 4.83 14.34 -8.09
C LYS A 51 3.49 15.06 -8.06
N GLY A 52 2.53 14.56 -7.26
CA GLY A 52 1.17 15.10 -7.15
C GLY A 52 0.14 14.46 -8.08
N ASP A 53 0.50 13.40 -8.84
CA ASP A 53 -0.51 12.68 -9.64
C ASP A 53 -1.50 11.98 -8.73
N ILE A 54 -2.78 12.09 -9.03
CA ILE A 54 -3.84 11.33 -8.36
C ILE A 54 -4.04 10.02 -9.11
N ILE A 55 -4.00 8.92 -8.38
CA ILE A 55 -4.13 7.55 -8.91
C ILE A 55 -5.39 6.95 -8.30
N VAL A 56 -6.38 6.65 -9.16
CA VAL A 56 -7.64 6.03 -8.73
C VAL A 56 -7.64 4.59 -9.20
N MET A 57 -7.74 3.66 -8.26
CA MET A 57 -7.72 2.22 -8.53
C MET A 57 -9.13 1.63 -8.45
N PRO A 58 -9.49 0.67 -9.34
CA PRO A 58 -10.74 -0.06 -9.26
C PRO A 58 -10.75 -1.01 -8.05
N PRO A 59 -11.92 -1.54 -7.67
CA PRO A 59 -12.02 -2.65 -6.71
C PRO A 59 -11.20 -3.86 -7.17
N ALA A 60 -10.57 -4.55 -6.23
CA ALA A 60 -9.81 -5.76 -6.52
C ALA A 60 -10.71 -6.90 -7.00
N GLY A 61 -10.20 -7.71 -7.94
CA GLY A 61 -10.81 -8.98 -8.29
C GLY A 61 -10.76 -10.01 -7.15
N GLY A 62 -11.54 -11.09 -7.22
CA GLY A 62 -11.67 -12.07 -6.15
C GLY A 62 -10.33 -12.67 -5.68
N TYR A 63 -9.46 -13.08 -6.60
CA TYR A 63 -8.13 -13.61 -6.24
C TYR A 63 -7.25 -12.57 -5.57
N SER A 64 -7.12 -11.38 -6.14
CA SER A 64 -6.30 -10.31 -5.57
C SER A 64 -6.81 -9.89 -4.19
N GLY A 65 -8.14 -9.74 -4.02
CA GLY A 65 -8.73 -9.43 -2.72
C GLY A 65 -8.50 -10.52 -1.67
N PHE A 66 -8.57 -11.82 -2.06
CA PHE A 66 -8.24 -12.93 -1.17
C PHE A 66 -6.76 -12.91 -0.78
N GLN A 67 -5.86 -12.75 -1.74
CA GLN A 67 -4.41 -12.80 -1.53
C GLN A 67 -3.92 -11.66 -0.63
N SER A 68 -4.37 -10.43 -0.86
CA SER A 68 -4.03 -9.28 0.01
C SER A 68 -4.68 -9.42 1.39
N GLY A 69 -5.93 -9.89 1.46
CA GLY A 69 -6.63 -10.19 2.72
C GLY A 69 -5.93 -11.27 3.55
N GLU A 70 -5.42 -12.32 2.91
CA GLU A 70 -4.66 -13.39 3.57
C GLU A 70 -3.34 -12.87 4.14
N ALA A 71 -2.59 -12.07 3.37
CA ALA A 71 -1.36 -11.44 3.84
C ALA A 71 -1.62 -10.51 5.05
N PHE A 72 -2.65 -9.68 4.98
CA PHE A 72 -3.04 -8.80 6.08
C PHE A 72 -3.51 -9.57 7.32
N SER A 73 -4.32 -10.62 7.14
CA SER A 73 -4.86 -11.38 8.28
C SER A 73 -3.77 -12.05 9.10
N GLN A 74 -2.76 -12.65 8.45
CA GLN A 74 -1.62 -13.26 9.12
C GLN A 74 -0.79 -12.20 9.86
N LEU A 75 -0.49 -11.07 9.22
CA LEU A 75 0.20 -9.94 9.85
C LEU A 75 -0.59 -9.41 11.06
N LYS A 76 -1.90 -9.27 10.95
CA LYS A 76 -2.77 -8.77 12.02
C LYS A 76 -2.82 -9.69 13.23
N ILE A 77 -2.89 -11.01 12.98
CA ILE A 77 -2.88 -12.02 14.06
C ILE A 77 -1.56 -11.95 14.82
N TRP A 78 -0.43 -11.96 14.08
CA TRP A 78 0.89 -11.85 14.69
C TRP A 78 1.05 -10.53 15.47
N ALA A 79 0.70 -9.39 14.89
CA ALA A 79 0.86 -8.08 15.52
C ALA A 79 0.08 -7.95 16.83
N ARG A 80 -1.09 -8.59 16.94
CA ARG A 80 -1.85 -8.66 18.20
C ARG A 80 -1.15 -9.46 19.30
N GLN A 81 -0.44 -10.50 18.93
CA GLN A 81 0.30 -11.36 19.90
C GLN A 81 1.61 -10.68 20.29
N ASP A 82 2.29 -10.06 19.35
CA ASP A 82 3.54 -9.34 19.54
C ASP A 82 3.39 -8.08 20.41
N GLY A 83 2.36 -7.28 20.17
CA GLY A 83 1.99 -6.10 20.96
C GLY A 83 2.90 -4.88 20.83
N ARG A 84 4.01 -4.94 20.05
CA ARG A 84 4.95 -3.83 19.87
C ARG A 84 4.51 -2.83 18.82
N GLY A 85 3.54 -3.18 17.98
CA GLY A 85 3.05 -2.32 16.90
C GLY A 85 1.63 -2.63 16.48
N VAL A 86 1.18 -1.94 15.45
CA VAL A 86 -0.18 -2.03 14.91
C VAL A 86 -0.12 -2.36 13.43
N ALA A 87 -0.90 -3.37 13.01
CA ALA A 87 -1.09 -3.68 11.60
C ALA A 87 -2.33 -2.96 11.04
N PHE A 88 -2.18 -2.40 9.83
CA PHE A 88 -3.21 -1.69 9.09
C PHE A 88 -3.41 -2.36 7.72
N ASP A 89 -4.65 -2.31 7.24
CA ASP A 89 -5.06 -2.83 5.93
C ASP A 89 -4.98 -1.76 4.83
N SER A 90 -5.34 -2.16 3.62
CA SER A 90 -5.30 -1.33 2.42
C SER A 90 -6.28 -0.15 2.40
N SER A 91 -7.15 0.01 3.41
CA SER A 91 -8.02 1.18 3.58
C SER A 91 -7.33 2.33 4.30
N THR A 92 -6.14 2.10 4.86
CA THR A 92 -5.40 3.10 5.63
C THR A 92 -4.40 3.85 4.75
N GLY A 93 -4.55 5.18 4.68
CA GLY A 93 -3.62 6.06 3.97
C GLY A 93 -2.44 6.48 4.84
N PHE A 94 -1.25 6.45 4.25
CA PHE A 94 0.00 6.93 4.84
C PHE A 94 0.56 8.08 4.00
N ARG A 95 0.84 9.21 4.64
CA ARG A 95 1.52 10.33 4.02
C ARG A 95 3.01 10.18 4.23
N LEU A 96 3.71 9.89 3.14
CA LEU A 96 5.15 9.66 3.16
C LEU A 96 5.94 11.00 3.26
N PRO A 97 7.19 10.96 3.75
CA PRO A 97 8.05 12.15 3.85
C PRO A 97 8.27 12.92 2.54
N ASN A 98 8.18 12.26 1.38
CA ASN A 98 8.31 12.87 0.05
C ASN A 98 7.01 13.51 -0.47
N GLY A 99 5.93 13.51 0.32
CA GLY A 99 4.63 14.07 -0.03
C GLY A 99 3.69 13.09 -0.77
N ALA A 100 4.12 11.87 -1.07
CA ALA A 100 3.20 10.84 -1.57
C ALA A 100 2.17 10.44 -0.50
N MET A 101 0.98 10.05 -0.93
CA MET A 101 -0.01 9.37 -0.11
C MET A 101 -0.24 7.97 -0.68
N ARG A 102 0.02 6.95 0.13
CA ARG A 102 -0.02 5.54 -0.25
C ARG A 102 -0.91 4.74 0.68
N SER A 103 -1.54 3.71 0.14
CA SER A 103 -2.37 2.76 0.88
C SER A 103 -1.93 1.32 0.55
N PRO A 104 -0.85 0.82 1.21
CA PRO A 104 -0.33 -0.53 0.95
C PRO A 104 -1.33 -1.62 1.34
N ASP A 105 -1.21 -2.81 0.74
CA ASP A 105 -2.13 -3.92 1.02
C ASP A 105 -2.09 -4.39 2.48
N ALA A 106 -0.90 -4.41 3.09
CA ALA A 106 -0.75 -4.61 4.53
C ALA A 106 0.46 -3.85 5.05
N THR A 107 0.35 -3.27 6.24
CA THR A 107 1.44 -2.54 6.87
C THR A 107 1.52 -2.81 8.35
N TRP A 108 2.70 -2.60 8.92
CA TRP A 108 2.89 -2.57 10.35
C TRP A 108 3.71 -1.33 10.75
N VAL A 109 3.30 -0.71 11.85
CA VAL A 109 3.97 0.46 12.42
C VAL A 109 4.22 0.23 13.90
N GLU A 110 5.44 0.53 14.33
CA GLU A 110 5.82 0.44 15.75
C GLU A 110 4.98 1.37 16.62
N LEU A 111 4.48 0.85 17.74
CA LEU A 111 3.58 1.58 18.64
C LEU A 111 4.22 2.84 19.23
N SER A 112 5.53 2.83 19.44
CA SER A 112 6.28 3.99 19.93
C SER A 112 6.20 5.21 18.98
N ARG A 113 6.15 4.95 17.66
CA ARG A 113 5.98 5.97 16.63
C ARG A 113 4.55 6.49 16.58
N LEU A 114 3.57 5.59 16.63
CA LEU A 114 2.14 5.95 16.65
C LEU A 114 1.75 6.75 17.89
N LYS A 115 2.35 6.46 19.04
CA LYS A 115 2.09 7.20 20.29
C LYS A 115 2.52 8.67 20.24
N LYS A 116 3.47 9.02 19.37
CA LYS A 116 3.93 10.41 19.18
C LYS A 116 2.96 11.25 18.36
N LEU A 117 2.07 10.63 17.62
CA LEU A 117 1.09 11.32 16.80
C LEU A 117 -0.01 11.93 17.68
N SER A 118 -0.46 13.11 17.30
CA SER A 118 -1.65 13.76 17.87
C SER A 118 -2.92 12.95 17.56
N HIS A 119 -4.00 13.30 18.23
CA HIS A 119 -5.30 12.68 17.95
C HIS A 119 -5.77 12.95 16.52
N GLN A 120 -5.62 14.20 16.05
CA GLN A 120 -5.98 14.60 14.70
C GLN A 120 -5.20 13.83 13.63
N GLU A 121 -3.88 13.65 13.80
CA GLU A 121 -3.05 12.88 12.85
C GLU A 121 -3.43 11.40 12.79
N LYS A 122 -4.00 10.85 13.87
CA LYS A 122 -4.51 9.46 13.88
C LYS A 122 -5.87 9.31 13.22
N GLU A 123 -6.64 10.38 13.10
CA GLU A 123 -7.95 10.39 12.43
C GLU A 123 -7.85 10.69 10.93
N GLN A 124 -6.70 11.18 10.49
CA GLN A 124 -6.41 11.47 9.08
C GLN A 124 -5.41 10.47 8.48
N PHE A 125 -4.85 10.77 7.31
CA PHE A 125 -3.73 9.99 6.77
C PHE A 125 -2.55 10.05 7.73
N ILE A 126 -2.04 8.87 8.11
CA ILE A 126 -0.96 8.75 9.08
C ILE A 126 0.33 9.37 8.50
N PRO A 127 0.89 10.44 9.11
CA PRO A 127 2.00 11.19 8.53
C PRO A 127 3.36 10.55 8.81
N LEU A 128 3.56 9.33 8.34
CA LEU A 128 4.83 8.59 8.43
C LEU A 128 4.90 7.50 7.38
N CYS A 129 6.12 7.08 7.04
CA CYS A 129 6.34 5.83 6.33
C CYS A 129 6.22 4.66 7.32
N PRO A 130 5.49 3.58 7.00
CA PRO A 130 5.44 2.38 7.83
C PRO A 130 6.82 1.76 8.07
N ASP A 131 6.96 0.95 9.11
CA ASP A 131 8.19 0.18 9.37
C ASP A 131 8.25 -1.08 8.50
N PHE A 132 7.06 -1.63 8.17
CA PHE A 132 6.90 -2.78 7.31
C PHE A 132 5.73 -2.62 6.34
N VAL A 133 5.93 -3.05 5.10
CA VAL A 133 4.93 -3.00 4.01
C VAL A 133 4.86 -4.33 3.28
N ILE A 134 3.65 -4.76 2.94
CA ILE A 134 3.39 -5.80 1.94
C ILE A 134 2.56 -5.17 0.82
N GLU A 135 3.00 -5.36 -0.42
CA GLU A 135 2.22 -5.15 -1.64
C GLU A 135 2.05 -6.51 -2.33
N VAL A 136 0.85 -6.79 -2.81
CA VAL A 136 0.52 -8.04 -3.52
C VAL A 136 0.10 -7.68 -4.94
N ALA A 137 0.92 -8.05 -5.91
CA ALA A 137 0.64 -7.74 -7.30
C ALA A 137 -0.61 -8.48 -7.80
N SER A 138 -1.50 -7.75 -8.45
CA SER A 138 -2.62 -8.31 -9.21
C SER A 138 -2.22 -8.58 -10.67
N PRO A 139 -2.97 -9.42 -11.41
CA PRO A 139 -2.67 -9.67 -12.82
C PRO A 139 -2.71 -8.44 -13.72
N SER A 140 -3.31 -7.37 -13.24
CA SER A 140 -3.50 -6.11 -13.95
C SER A 140 -2.50 -5.03 -13.59
N ASP A 141 -1.66 -5.26 -12.58
CA ASP A 141 -0.70 -4.26 -12.15
C ASP A 141 0.49 -4.17 -13.11
N ASP A 142 0.96 -2.95 -13.32
CA ASP A 142 2.27 -2.71 -13.89
C ASP A 142 3.34 -3.02 -12.84
N VAL A 143 4.02 -4.15 -12.99
CA VAL A 143 5.07 -4.59 -12.06
C VAL A 143 6.19 -3.56 -11.96
N SER A 144 6.51 -2.82 -13.03
CA SER A 144 7.53 -1.77 -13.00
C SER A 144 7.12 -0.62 -12.07
N GLY A 145 5.85 -0.24 -12.10
CA GLY A 145 5.29 0.76 -11.18
C GLY A 145 5.29 0.29 -9.71
N LEU A 146 5.07 -1.02 -9.46
CA LEU A 146 5.20 -1.59 -8.12
C LEU A 146 6.65 -1.58 -7.62
N HIS A 147 7.62 -1.87 -8.49
CA HIS A 147 9.04 -1.77 -8.14
C HIS A 147 9.42 -0.32 -7.77
N GLU A 148 8.94 0.67 -8.52
CA GLU A 148 9.16 2.09 -8.19
C GLU A 148 8.51 2.46 -6.86
N LYS A 149 7.29 1.99 -6.60
CA LYS A 149 6.57 2.20 -5.35
C LYS A 149 7.31 1.60 -4.15
N MET A 150 7.85 0.39 -4.28
CA MET A 150 8.63 -0.25 -3.21
C MET A 150 9.94 0.48 -2.94
N LYS A 151 10.63 0.98 -3.96
CA LYS A 151 11.82 1.84 -3.81
C LYS A 151 11.46 3.14 -3.11
N GLU A 152 10.34 3.77 -3.48
CA GLU A 152 9.84 4.98 -2.82
C GLU A 152 9.64 4.76 -1.31
N TYR A 153 9.08 3.61 -0.89
CA TYR A 153 8.96 3.28 0.54
C TYR A 153 10.32 3.20 1.22
N VAL A 154 11.30 2.51 0.62
CA VAL A 154 12.66 2.40 1.19
C VAL A 154 13.31 3.77 1.33
N GLU A 155 13.23 4.61 0.30
CA GLU A 155 13.74 5.99 0.32
C GLU A 155 13.04 6.87 1.37
N CYS A 156 11.80 6.56 1.69
CA CYS A 156 11.01 7.22 2.74
C CYS A 156 11.21 6.65 4.15
N GLY A 157 12.10 5.66 4.32
CA GLY A 157 12.47 5.12 5.62
C GLY A 157 11.78 3.80 6.00
N LEU A 158 11.26 3.06 5.03
CA LEU A 158 10.81 1.68 5.24
C LEU A 158 11.98 0.80 5.68
N HIS A 159 11.78 -0.01 6.70
CA HIS A 159 12.81 -0.94 7.18
C HIS A 159 12.79 -2.27 6.45
N LEU A 160 11.59 -2.78 6.13
CA LEU A 160 11.39 -4.03 5.41
C LEU A 160 10.13 -3.94 4.53
N GLY A 161 10.24 -4.33 3.28
CA GLY A 161 9.11 -4.42 2.36
C GLY A 161 9.07 -5.74 1.62
N TRP A 162 7.88 -6.26 1.39
CA TRP A 162 7.67 -7.43 0.56
C TRP A 162 6.76 -7.10 -0.62
N LEU A 163 7.25 -7.31 -1.82
CA LEU A 163 6.44 -7.34 -3.03
C LEU A 163 6.18 -8.80 -3.39
N ILE A 164 4.94 -9.23 -3.21
CA ILE A 164 4.49 -10.58 -3.53
C ILE A 164 3.99 -10.59 -4.96
N LEU A 165 4.54 -11.48 -5.78
CA LEU A 165 4.24 -11.64 -7.20
C LEU A 165 3.59 -13.02 -7.44
N PRO A 166 2.26 -13.17 -7.27
CA PRO A 166 1.59 -14.47 -7.36
C PRO A 166 1.74 -15.12 -8.75
N ALA A 167 1.76 -14.33 -9.82
CA ALA A 167 1.87 -14.84 -11.19
C ALA A 167 3.17 -15.61 -11.45
N THR A 168 4.27 -15.24 -10.77
CA THR A 168 5.58 -15.89 -10.89
C THR A 168 5.97 -16.68 -9.64
N THR A 169 5.09 -16.72 -8.62
CA THR A 169 5.36 -17.30 -7.30
C THR A 169 6.66 -16.78 -6.68
N GLN A 170 6.92 -15.49 -6.80
CA GLN A 170 8.11 -14.83 -6.28
C GLN A 170 7.76 -13.84 -5.18
N VAL A 171 8.70 -13.63 -4.27
CA VAL A 171 8.67 -12.52 -3.32
C VAL A 171 9.95 -11.74 -3.45
N GLU A 172 9.83 -10.45 -3.67
CA GLU A 172 10.94 -9.51 -3.60
C GLU A 172 10.97 -8.86 -2.22
N VAL A 173 12.10 -8.99 -1.55
CA VAL A 173 12.35 -8.44 -0.20
C VAL A 173 13.17 -7.16 -0.35
N TYR A 174 12.59 -6.05 0.04
CA TYR A 174 13.17 -4.70 -0.04
C TYR A 174 13.68 -4.24 1.32
N THR A 175 14.94 -3.83 1.36
CA THR A 175 15.59 -3.21 2.53
C THR A 175 16.47 -2.05 2.06
N VAL A 176 17.06 -1.33 3.01
CA VAL A 176 18.07 -0.29 2.69
C VAL A 176 19.34 -0.86 2.06
N GLU A 177 19.59 -2.17 2.22
CA GLU A 177 20.76 -2.86 1.65
C GLU A 177 20.54 -3.27 0.20
N GLY A 178 19.28 -3.32 -0.26
CA GLY A 178 18.90 -3.68 -1.62
C GLY A 178 17.66 -4.54 -1.72
N VAL A 179 17.57 -5.29 -2.81
CA VAL A 179 16.43 -6.16 -3.13
C VAL A 179 16.92 -7.59 -3.30
N GLU A 180 16.29 -8.52 -2.59
CA GLU A 180 16.50 -9.96 -2.74
C GLU A 180 15.23 -10.59 -3.34
N THR A 181 15.38 -11.49 -4.31
CA THR A 181 14.26 -12.23 -4.92
C THR A 181 14.25 -13.67 -4.45
N LEU A 182 13.17 -14.08 -3.83
CA LEU A 182 12.92 -15.46 -3.39
C LEU A 182 11.98 -16.15 -4.39
N SER A 183 12.39 -17.31 -4.90
CA SER A 183 11.59 -18.10 -5.85
C SER A 183 10.81 -19.19 -5.13
N SER A 184 9.50 -19.17 -5.27
CA SER A 184 8.55 -20.15 -4.71
C SER A 184 8.74 -20.43 -3.22
N PRO A 185 8.95 -19.42 -2.36
CA PRO A 185 9.07 -19.66 -0.94
C PRO A 185 7.75 -20.22 -0.37
N VAL A 186 7.86 -21.16 0.57
CA VAL A 186 6.71 -21.69 1.32
C VAL A 186 6.31 -20.72 2.43
N THR A 187 7.34 -20.14 3.07
CA THR A 187 7.19 -19.19 4.18
C THR A 187 8.30 -18.15 4.07
N ILE A 188 8.01 -16.92 4.44
CA ILE A 188 9.01 -15.86 4.61
C ILE A 188 8.96 -15.32 6.04
N THR A 189 10.11 -14.82 6.55
CA THR A 189 10.22 -14.30 7.92
C THR A 189 10.45 -12.79 7.91
N GLY A 190 9.82 -12.10 8.85
CA GLY A 190 9.99 -10.67 9.07
C GLY A 190 11.21 -10.27 9.89
N ASP A 191 12.03 -11.24 10.35
CA ASP A 191 13.22 -10.95 11.14
C ASP A 191 14.24 -10.10 10.35
N PRO A 192 14.95 -9.18 10.99
CA PRO A 192 14.86 -8.80 12.40
C PRO A 192 13.80 -7.72 12.69
N VAL A 193 13.14 -7.14 11.67
CA VAL A 193 12.20 -6.00 11.82
C VAL A 193 10.92 -6.42 12.55
N LEU A 194 10.36 -7.57 12.19
CA LEU A 194 9.20 -8.20 12.82
C LEU A 194 9.59 -9.56 13.41
N PRO A 195 10.27 -9.60 14.58
CA PRO A 195 10.79 -10.84 15.14
C PRO A 195 9.70 -11.89 15.37
N GLY A 196 9.89 -13.05 14.76
CA GLY A 196 8.97 -14.18 14.84
C GLY A 196 7.73 -14.06 13.92
N PHE A 197 7.58 -13.01 13.15
CA PHE A 197 6.57 -12.98 12.08
C PHE A 197 6.97 -13.92 10.95
N ARG A 198 6.04 -14.79 10.59
CA ARG A 198 6.16 -15.70 9.46
C ARG A 198 4.91 -15.61 8.64
N LEU A 199 5.06 -15.34 7.33
CA LEU A 199 3.95 -15.34 6.38
C LEU A 199 3.97 -16.66 5.62
N GLU A 200 2.91 -17.44 5.78
CA GLU A 200 2.66 -18.64 4.98
C GLU A 200 2.10 -18.26 3.62
N LEU A 201 2.75 -18.73 2.57
CA LEU A 201 2.45 -18.28 1.21
C LEU A 201 1.61 -19.27 0.39
N ALA A 202 1.39 -20.48 0.90
CA ALA A 202 0.69 -21.53 0.15
C ALA A 202 -0.71 -21.10 -0.34
N SER A 203 -1.51 -20.47 0.52
CA SER A 203 -2.84 -19.94 0.17
C SER A 203 -2.78 -18.72 -0.75
N ILE A 204 -1.71 -17.92 -0.66
CA ILE A 204 -1.48 -16.78 -1.54
C ILE A 204 -1.12 -17.25 -2.96
N TRP A 205 -0.26 -18.31 -3.06
CA TRP A 205 0.09 -18.89 -4.35
C TRP A 205 -1.09 -19.60 -5.01
N LYS A 206 -1.89 -20.30 -4.21
CA LYS A 206 -3.01 -21.10 -4.71
C LYS A 206 -4.25 -20.84 -3.84
N PRO A 207 -5.03 -19.80 -4.14
CA PRO A 207 -6.34 -19.59 -3.51
C PRO A 207 -7.23 -20.84 -3.58
N PRO A 208 -8.07 -21.11 -2.55
CA PRO A 208 -8.81 -22.38 -2.43
C PRO A 208 -10.08 -22.47 -3.30
N PHE A 209 -10.26 -21.56 -4.25
CA PHE A 209 -11.44 -21.51 -5.13
C PHE A 209 -11.08 -21.14 -6.56
#